data_79ec9d1afd21be1787daf0b09a6bf8e5
#
_entry.id   79ec9d1afd21be1787daf0b09a6bf8e5
#
_cell.length_a   1.000
_cell.length_b   1.000
_cell.length_c   1.000
_cell.angle_alpha   90.00
_cell.angle_beta   90.00
_cell.angle_gamma   90.00
#
_symmetry.space_group_name_H-M   'P 1'
#
loop_
_entity.id
_entity.type
_entity.pdbx_description
1 polymer ?
#
loop_
_entity_poly.entity_id
_entity_poly.type
_entity_poly.pdbx_seq_one_letter_code
_entity_poly.pdbx_strand_id
1 'polypeptide(L)'
;QHPKIVKAIQDQAAVLCFVQPSMASIPRGELGKKIAEVTPGDLKKTFFTLGGAEANENAIKIARMYTGRHKIMARYRSYHGATYGAISVTGDYRRPPVEPGISGVVHFLDPYCYRCPFGWTRETCHRECISHIEEVIRYEGVDKVAAIIMEGVTGSNGIIVPPDDYWPRVREICDKYGI
;
A
#
# COMPACT_ATOMS: atom_id res chain seq x y z
N GLN A 1 -0.13 26.29 -4.21
CA GLN A 1 -0.28 26.87 -5.57
C GLN A 1 1.10 27.26 -6.15
N HIS A 2 1.87 26.24 -6.56
CA HIS A 2 3.17 26.51 -7.19
C HIS A 2 2.97 27.00 -8.64
N PRO A 3 3.58 28.14 -9.05
CA PRO A 3 3.33 28.76 -10.36
C PRO A 3 3.54 27.83 -11.56
N LYS A 4 4.58 27.00 -11.53
CA LYS A 4 4.85 26.00 -12.60
C LYS A 4 3.74 24.96 -12.73
N ILE A 5 3.12 24.55 -11.62
CA ILE A 5 2.01 23.58 -11.62
C ILE A 5 0.77 24.24 -12.18
N VAL A 6 0.44 25.45 -11.73
CA VAL A 6 -0.71 26.22 -12.24
C VAL A 6 -0.58 26.42 -13.76
N LYS A 7 0.59 26.86 -14.22
CA LYS A 7 0.82 27.08 -15.65
C LYS A 7 0.70 25.77 -16.45
N ALA A 8 1.26 24.68 -15.98
CA ALA A 8 1.15 23.39 -16.68
C ALA A 8 -0.31 22.92 -16.84
N ILE A 9 -1.14 23.15 -15.79
CA ILE A 9 -2.58 22.84 -15.86
C ILE A 9 -3.27 23.73 -16.89
N GLN A 10 -3.02 25.05 -16.87
CA GLN A 10 -3.60 26.00 -17.82
C GLN A 10 -3.23 25.66 -19.27
N ASP A 11 -1.95 25.39 -19.52
CA ASP A 11 -1.45 25.05 -20.85
C ASP A 11 -2.08 23.76 -21.37
N GLN A 12 -2.13 22.71 -20.52
CA GLN A 12 -2.76 21.45 -20.91
C GLN A 12 -4.27 21.58 -21.13
N ALA A 13 -4.95 22.36 -20.29
CA ALA A 13 -6.39 22.59 -20.43
C ALA A 13 -6.73 23.31 -21.75
N ALA A 14 -5.85 24.21 -22.23
CA ALA A 14 -6.01 24.88 -23.51
C ALA A 14 -5.83 23.92 -24.72
N VAL A 15 -5.12 22.81 -24.55
CA VAL A 15 -4.90 21.81 -25.61
C VAL A 15 -5.94 20.70 -25.58
N LEU A 16 -6.12 20.07 -24.40
CA LEU A 16 -7.01 18.93 -24.21
C LEU A 16 -7.31 18.71 -22.74
N CYS A 17 -8.55 18.93 -22.32
CA CYS A 17 -8.98 18.75 -20.93
C CYS A 17 -9.21 17.30 -20.55
N PHE A 18 -9.66 16.47 -21.48
CA PHE A 18 -10.04 15.08 -21.21
C PHE A 18 -9.73 14.19 -22.41
N VAL A 19 -9.25 12.99 -22.09
CA VAL A 19 -9.10 11.90 -23.06
C VAL A 19 -9.57 10.59 -22.41
N GLN A 20 -10.31 9.80 -23.15
CA GLN A 20 -10.78 8.50 -22.69
C GLN A 20 -9.60 7.62 -22.23
N PRO A 21 -9.73 6.85 -21.12
CA PRO A 21 -8.64 6.05 -20.56
C PRO A 21 -7.98 5.05 -21.52
N SER A 22 -8.75 4.54 -22.50
CA SER A 22 -8.25 3.64 -23.55
C SER A 22 -7.37 4.31 -24.61
N MET A 23 -7.37 5.64 -24.68
CA MET A 23 -6.57 6.39 -25.62
C MET A 23 -5.26 6.87 -25.01
N ALA A 24 -4.19 6.89 -25.80
CA ALA A 24 -2.91 7.45 -25.40
C ALA A 24 -2.98 8.98 -25.29
N SER A 25 -2.26 9.55 -24.33
CA SER A 25 -2.03 10.99 -24.23
C SER A 25 -0.57 11.26 -23.87
N ILE A 26 -0.02 12.37 -24.38
CA ILE A 26 1.37 12.75 -24.14
C ILE A 26 1.67 12.89 -22.65
N PRO A 27 0.91 13.65 -21.84
CA PRO A 27 1.20 13.80 -20.42
C PRO A 27 1.21 12.47 -19.66
N ARG A 28 0.28 11.55 -20.01
CA ARG A 28 0.22 10.22 -19.36
C ARG A 28 1.41 9.36 -19.73
N GLY A 29 1.84 9.37 -21.00
CA GLY A 29 3.01 8.63 -21.46
C GLY A 29 4.30 9.15 -20.82
N GLU A 30 4.50 10.45 -20.79
CA GLU A 30 5.66 11.10 -20.16
C GLU A 30 5.71 10.84 -18.65
N LEU A 31 4.56 10.92 -17.95
CA LEU A 31 4.49 10.62 -16.53
C LEU A 31 4.79 9.14 -16.26
N GLY A 32 4.21 8.23 -17.03
CA GLY A 32 4.50 6.79 -16.90
C GLY A 32 5.99 6.47 -17.10
N LYS A 33 6.65 7.11 -18.08
CA LYS A 33 8.10 7.00 -18.27
C LYS A 33 8.87 7.50 -17.05
N LYS A 34 8.55 8.69 -16.53
CA LYS A 34 9.21 9.25 -15.34
C LYS A 34 9.03 8.38 -14.09
N ILE A 35 7.84 7.83 -13.90
CA ILE A 35 7.59 6.89 -12.78
C ILE A 35 8.46 5.65 -12.93
N ALA A 36 8.52 5.05 -14.11
CA ALA A 36 9.37 3.89 -14.36
C ALA A 36 10.88 4.15 -14.15
N GLU A 37 11.33 5.39 -14.36
CA GLU A 37 12.74 5.78 -14.14
C GLU A 37 13.10 5.90 -12.64
N VAL A 38 12.12 6.17 -11.75
CA VAL A 38 12.36 6.42 -10.32
C VAL A 38 11.88 5.30 -9.41
N THR A 39 11.12 4.34 -9.93
CA THR A 39 10.67 3.18 -9.16
C THR A 39 11.75 2.12 -9.08
N PRO A 40 11.88 1.40 -7.94
CA PRO A 40 12.91 0.38 -7.76
C PRO A 40 12.65 -0.87 -8.61
N GLY A 41 13.73 -1.61 -8.88
CA GLY A 41 13.67 -2.89 -9.60
C GLY A 41 13.22 -2.74 -11.04
N ASP A 42 12.32 -3.61 -11.48
CA ASP A 42 11.81 -3.68 -12.85
C ASP A 42 10.36 -3.16 -13.00
N LEU A 43 9.88 -2.36 -12.05
CA LEU A 43 8.55 -1.74 -12.08
C LEU A 43 8.48 -0.70 -13.20
N LYS A 44 8.01 -1.11 -14.40
CA LYS A 44 7.99 -0.29 -15.62
C LYS A 44 6.60 0.04 -16.14
N LYS A 45 5.55 -0.42 -15.48
CA LYS A 45 4.16 -0.20 -15.89
C LYS A 45 3.41 0.56 -14.81
N THR A 46 2.67 1.58 -15.22
CA THR A 46 1.86 2.42 -14.32
C THR A 46 0.39 2.30 -14.68
N PHE A 47 -0.44 2.01 -13.70
CA PHE A 47 -1.89 2.08 -13.79
C PHE A 47 -2.35 3.36 -13.12
N PHE A 48 -2.84 4.32 -13.90
CA PHE A 48 -3.30 5.62 -13.40
C PHE A 48 -4.74 5.55 -12.90
N THR A 49 -5.02 6.18 -11.77
CA THR A 49 -6.33 6.28 -11.13
C THR A 49 -6.61 7.73 -10.73
N LEU A 50 -7.84 8.02 -10.30
CA LEU A 50 -8.24 9.36 -9.87
C LEU A 50 -7.77 9.71 -8.46
N GLY A 51 -7.42 8.72 -7.64
CA GLY A 51 -6.98 8.95 -6.27
C GLY A 51 -6.44 7.71 -5.59
N GLY A 52 -5.86 7.89 -4.38
CA GLY A 52 -5.23 6.81 -3.62
C GLY A 52 -6.16 5.67 -3.25
N ALA A 53 -7.41 5.97 -2.88
CA ALA A 53 -8.39 4.93 -2.57
C ALA A 53 -8.66 4.02 -3.77
N GLU A 54 -8.87 4.61 -4.95
CA GLU A 54 -9.07 3.86 -6.19
C GLU A 54 -7.81 3.08 -6.60
N ALA A 55 -6.62 3.64 -6.37
CA ALA A 55 -5.36 2.93 -6.59
C ALA A 55 -5.29 1.67 -5.72
N ASN A 56 -5.64 1.76 -4.46
CA ASN A 56 -5.66 0.63 -3.52
C ASN A 56 -6.74 -0.41 -3.89
N GLU A 57 -7.93 0.01 -4.33
CA GLU A 57 -8.94 -0.91 -4.86
C GLU A 57 -8.41 -1.74 -6.04
N ASN A 58 -7.73 -1.08 -6.97
CA ASN A 58 -7.16 -1.75 -8.13
C ASN A 58 -5.96 -2.64 -7.74
N ALA A 59 -5.13 -2.22 -6.79
CA ALA A 59 -4.04 -3.04 -6.27
C ALA A 59 -4.56 -4.33 -5.63
N ILE A 60 -5.62 -4.27 -4.81
CA ILE A 60 -6.28 -5.43 -4.21
C ILE A 60 -6.80 -6.39 -5.30
N LYS A 61 -7.49 -5.85 -6.31
CA LYS A 61 -8.01 -6.66 -7.42
C LYS A 61 -6.89 -7.33 -8.20
N ILE A 62 -5.86 -6.58 -8.56
CA ILE A 62 -4.71 -7.09 -9.34
C ILE A 62 -3.99 -8.19 -8.55
N ALA A 63 -3.72 -7.97 -7.25
CA ALA A 63 -3.08 -8.96 -6.40
C ALA A 63 -3.87 -10.27 -6.34
N ARG A 64 -5.17 -10.19 -6.13
CA ARG A 64 -6.06 -11.36 -6.10
C ARG A 64 -6.12 -12.09 -7.44
N MET A 65 -6.24 -11.36 -8.54
CA MET A 65 -6.30 -11.93 -9.89
C MET A 65 -4.98 -12.59 -10.30
N TYR A 66 -3.86 -11.96 -9.99
CA TYR A 66 -2.53 -12.44 -10.36
C TYR A 66 -2.13 -13.69 -9.58
N THR A 67 -2.40 -13.71 -8.28
CA THR A 67 -1.98 -14.81 -7.39
C THR A 67 -3.01 -15.94 -7.30
N GLY A 68 -4.27 -15.70 -7.67
CA GLY A 68 -5.38 -16.61 -7.39
C GLY A 68 -5.74 -16.73 -5.91
N ARG A 69 -5.11 -15.92 -5.05
CA ARG A 69 -5.31 -15.92 -3.60
C ARG A 69 -6.26 -14.77 -3.21
N HIS A 70 -6.91 -14.86 -2.06
CA HIS A 70 -7.96 -13.89 -1.72
C HIS A 70 -7.65 -13.00 -0.50
N LYS A 71 -6.69 -13.39 0.37
CA LYS A 71 -6.40 -12.62 1.58
C LYS A 71 -5.44 -11.47 1.30
N ILE A 72 -5.77 -10.32 1.87
CA ILE A 72 -4.91 -9.12 1.88
C ILE A 72 -4.57 -8.80 3.32
N MET A 73 -3.30 -8.67 3.63
CA MET A 73 -2.83 -8.30 4.96
C MET A 73 -2.52 -6.80 5.02
N ALA A 74 -2.86 -6.15 6.14
CA ALA A 74 -2.61 -4.72 6.37
C ALA A 74 -2.27 -4.46 7.85
N ARG A 75 -1.72 -3.28 8.16
CA ARG A 75 -1.43 -2.91 9.55
C ARG A 75 -2.64 -2.29 10.25
N TYR A 76 -2.70 -2.43 11.58
CA TYR A 76 -3.72 -1.76 12.39
C TYR A 76 -3.58 -0.23 12.38
N ARG A 77 -2.35 0.31 12.35
CA ARG A 77 -2.13 1.76 12.29
C ARG A 77 -1.88 2.19 10.86
N SER A 78 -2.93 2.17 10.04
CA SER A 78 -2.85 2.49 8.62
C SER A 78 -4.11 3.18 8.13
N TYR A 79 -3.97 3.96 7.06
CA TYR A 79 -5.08 4.51 6.32
C TYR A 79 -4.84 4.36 4.82
N HIS A 80 -5.74 3.68 4.14
CA HIS A 80 -5.60 3.36 2.72
C HIS A 80 -6.68 3.97 1.83
N GLY A 81 -7.64 4.68 2.40
CA GLY A 81 -8.71 5.35 1.66
C GLY A 81 -10.10 5.07 2.23
N ALA A 82 -11.11 5.75 1.66
CA ALA A 82 -12.49 5.70 2.15
C ALA A 82 -13.44 4.89 1.26
N THR A 83 -13.00 4.37 0.12
CA THR A 83 -13.79 3.41 -0.66
C THR A 83 -13.84 2.06 0.04
N TYR A 84 -14.78 1.19 -0.32
CA TYR A 84 -15.12 0.04 0.52
C TYR A 84 -13.98 -0.97 0.70
N GLY A 85 -13.22 -1.27 -0.34
CA GLY A 85 -12.02 -2.12 -0.20
C GLY A 85 -10.87 -1.41 0.51
N ALA A 86 -10.62 -0.13 0.18
CA ALA A 86 -9.57 0.66 0.82
C ALA A 86 -9.82 0.90 2.32
N ILE A 87 -11.08 1.14 2.73
CA ILE A 87 -11.41 1.28 4.16
C ILE A 87 -11.33 -0.07 4.88
N SER A 88 -11.60 -1.17 4.20
CA SER A 88 -11.47 -2.51 4.78
C SER A 88 -10.03 -2.86 5.14
N VAL A 89 -9.05 -2.47 4.31
CA VAL A 89 -7.62 -2.64 4.62
C VAL A 89 -7.04 -1.52 5.49
N THR A 90 -7.77 -0.43 5.70
CA THR A 90 -7.47 0.57 6.74
C THR A 90 -7.59 -0.08 8.12
N GLY A 91 -6.65 0.19 9.01
CA GLY A 91 -6.64 -0.44 10.33
C GLY A 91 -7.06 0.48 11.47
N ASP A 92 -7.21 1.79 11.23
CA ASP A 92 -7.47 2.77 12.26
C ASP A 92 -8.98 2.93 12.61
N TYR A 93 -9.29 3.91 13.46
CA TYR A 93 -10.63 4.19 13.98
C TYR A 93 -11.70 4.47 12.93
N ARG A 94 -11.32 4.73 11.69
CA ARG A 94 -12.26 4.99 10.58
C ARG A 94 -12.90 3.71 10.04
N ARG A 95 -12.25 2.57 10.22
CA ARG A 95 -12.75 1.27 9.73
C ARG A 95 -13.94 0.72 10.53
N PRO A 96 -13.92 0.59 11.89
CA PRO A 96 -14.97 -0.08 12.62
C PRO A 96 -16.40 0.42 12.35
N PRO A 97 -16.65 1.73 12.16
CA PRO A 97 -18.01 2.22 11.87
C PRO A 97 -18.63 1.75 10.55
N VAL A 98 -17.81 1.22 9.63
CA VAL A 98 -18.24 0.80 8.27
C VAL A 98 -18.12 -0.70 8.05
N GLU A 99 -17.85 -1.46 9.08
CA GLU A 99 -17.87 -2.92 9.03
C GLU A 99 -19.30 -3.49 8.84
N PRO A 100 -19.45 -4.66 8.22
CA PRO A 100 -18.38 -5.53 7.71
C PRO A 100 -17.80 -5.02 6.39
N GLY A 101 -16.46 -5.14 6.27
CA GLY A 101 -15.74 -4.79 5.04
C GLY A 101 -15.76 -5.90 3.97
N ILE A 102 -14.85 -5.80 3.01
CA ILE A 102 -14.62 -6.88 2.05
C ILE A 102 -14.04 -8.11 2.77
N SER A 103 -14.37 -9.30 2.28
CA SER A 103 -13.86 -10.55 2.84
C SER A 103 -12.34 -10.71 2.63
N GLY A 104 -11.69 -11.46 3.53
CA GLY A 104 -10.29 -11.85 3.41
C GLY A 104 -9.29 -10.75 3.77
N VAL A 105 -9.67 -9.76 4.55
CA VAL A 105 -8.73 -8.78 5.11
C VAL A 105 -8.24 -9.26 6.48
N VAL A 106 -6.93 -9.19 6.68
CA VAL A 106 -6.26 -9.59 7.93
C VAL A 106 -5.38 -8.45 8.40
N HIS A 107 -5.56 -8.03 9.66
CA HIS A 107 -4.74 -6.98 10.24
C HIS A 107 -3.67 -7.54 11.17
N PHE A 108 -2.48 -6.95 11.13
CA PHE A 108 -1.35 -7.30 11.98
C PHE A 108 -0.75 -6.08 12.68
N LEU A 109 0.09 -6.33 13.69
CA LEU A 109 0.65 -5.30 14.55
C LEU A 109 1.78 -4.53 13.88
N ASP A 110 1.91 -3.25 14.28
CA ASP A 110 2.84 -2.28 13.70
C ASP A 110 4.25 -2.33 14.31
N PRO A 111 5.28 -1.89 13.56
CA PRO A 111 6.62 -1.66 14.09
C PRO A 111 6.68 -0.36 14.91
N TYR A 112 5.83 -0.25 15.95
CA TYR A 112 5.67 0.97 16.75
C TYR A 112 6.63 1.00 17.92
N CYS A 113 7.91 1.33 17.66
CA CYS A 113 8.98 1.27 18.67
C CYS A 113 8.76 2.20 19.87
N TYR A 114 8.06 3.33 19.70
CA TYR A 114 7.76 4.26 20.81
C TYR A 114 6.87 3.62 21.89
N ARG A 115 5.94 2.75 21.48
CA ARG A 115 5.09 1.94 22.36
C ARG A 115 4.94 0.56 21.73
N CYS A 116 6.01 -0.22 21.83
CA CYS A 116 6.10 -1.51 21.19
C CYS A 116 4.96 -2.45 21.64
N PRO A 117 4.13 -2.96 20.72
CA PRO A 117 3.04 -3.86 21.10
C PRO A 117 3.53 -5.22 21.61
N PHE A 118 4.82 -5.53 21.41
CA PHE A 118 5.47 -6.75 21.87
C PHE A 118 6.24 -6.55 23.19
N GLY A 119 6.22 -5.34 23.78
CA GLY A 119 6.83 -5.04 25.07
C GLY A 119 8.35 -4.85 25.07
N TRP A 120 8.99 -4.72 23.89
CA TRP A 120 10.43 -4.59 23.76
C TRP A 120 10.90 -3.12 23.64
N THR A 121 12.14 -2.87 24.05
CA THR A 121 12.85 -1.61 23.74
C THR A 121 13.65 -1.78 22.45
N ARG A 122 14.19 -0.70 21.91
CA ARG A 122 15.02 -0.76 20.68
C ARG A 122 16.27 -1.58 20.86
N GLU A 123 16.84 -1.58 22.07
CA GLU A 123 18.08 -2.25 22.44
C GLU A 123 17.90 -3.75 22.64
N THR A 124 16.72 -4.20 23.09
CA THR A 124 16.46 -5.60 23.45
C THR A 124 15.62 -6.35 22.41
N CYS A 125 15.07 -5.64 21.44
CA CYS A 125 14.13 -6.23 20.47
C CYS A 125 14.86 -7.03 19.37
N HIS A 126 14.34 -8.21 19.07
CA HIS A 126 14.79 -9.07 17.96
C HIS A 126 13.93 -8.92 16.70
N ARG A 127 13.14 -7.85 16.61
CA ARG A 127 12.21 -7.56 15.51
C ARG A 127 11.00 -8.49 15.49
N GLU A 128 10.40 -8.70 16.65
CA GLU A 128 9.18 -9.50 16.83
C GLU A 128 8.04 -9.02 15.93
N CYS A 129 8.00 -7.72 15.61
CA CYS A 129 7.04 -7.15 14.65
C CYS A 129 7.21 -7.73 13.23
N ILE A 130 8.38 -8.26 12.88
CA ILE A 130 8.63 -8.92 11.59
C ILE A 130 8.26 -10.40 11.69
N SER A 131 8.74 -11.08 12.75
CA SER A 131 8.38 -12.49 12.99
C SER A 131 6.87 -12.69 13.11
N HIS A 132 6.18 -11.72 13.71
CA HIS A 132 4.72 -11.68 13.78
C HIS A 132 4.05 -11.69 12.39
N ILE A 133 4.59 -10.96 11.41
CA ILE A 133 4.05 -10.99 10.04
C ILE A 133 4.11 -12.42 9.48
N GLU A 134 5.25 -13.08 9.61
CA GLU A 134 5.43 -14.44 9.13
C GLU A 134 4.51 -15.44 9.86
N GLU A 135 4.34 -15.27 11.16
CA GLU A 135 3.43 -16.09 11.96
C GLU A 135 1.98 -15.93 11.52
N VAL A 136 1.52 -14.70 11.31
CA VAL A 136 0.17 -14.42 10.78
C VAL A 136 -0.02 -15.06 9.40
N ILE A 137 0.97 -14.97 8.48
CA ILE A 137 0.90 -15.64 7.18
C ILE A 137 0.67 -17.14 7.34
N ARG A 138 1.36 -17.79 8.27
CA ARG A 138 1.21 -19.24 8.52
C ARG A 138 -0.17 -19.58 9.07
N TYR A 139 -0.70 -18.82 10.01
CA TYR A 139 -2.04 -19.04 10.56
C TYR A 139 -3.15 -18.78 9.55
N GLU A 140 -2.96 -17.79 8.68
CA GLU A 140 -3.92 -17.43 7.64
C GLU A 140 -3.87 -18.35 6.40
N GLY A 141 -2.83 -19.18 6.31
CA GLY A 141 -2.57 -20.06 5.18
C GLY A 141 -1.65 -19.43 4.15
N VAL A 142 -0.45 -19.99 3.99
CA VAL A 142 0.60 -19.49 3.09
C VAL A 142 0.17 -19.42 1.63
N ASP A 143 -0.78 -20.25 1.23
CA ASP A 143 -1.37 -20.31 -0.10
C ASP A 143 -2.62 -19.41 -0.26
N LYS A 144 -3.03 -18.67 0.78
CA LYS A 144 -4.22 -17.82 0.77
C LYS A 144 -3.90 -16.33 0.75
N VAL A 145 -2.72 -15.92 1.19
CA VAL A 145 -2.32 -14.51 1.24
C VAL A 145 -1.82 -14.06 -0.13
N ALA A 146 -2.54 -13.11 -0.73
CA ALA A 146 -2.22 -12.54 -2.05
C ALA A 146 -1.19 -11.42 -1.97
N ALA A 147 -1.32 -10.55 -0.98
CA ALA A 147 -0.47 -9.39 -0.83
C ALA A 147 -0.50 -8.82 0.59
N ILE A 148 0.50 -8.01 0.90
CA ILE A 148 0.54 -7.14 2.08
C ILE A 148 0.53 -5.69 1.59
N ILE A 149 -0.39 -4.87 2.13
CA ILE A 149 -0.46 -3.43 1.84
C ILE A 149 0.00 -2.63 3.06
N MET A 150 0.96 -1.75 2.85
CA MET A 150 1.56 -0.94 3.93
C MET A 150 2.00 0.43 3.44
N GLU A 151 1.91 1.43 4.31
CA GLU A 151 2.57 2.72 4.11
C GLU A 151 4.07 2.59 4.47
N GLY A 152 4.98 3.19 3.70
CA GLY A 152 6.41 3.18 4.01
C GLY A 152 6.71 3.84 5.35
N VAL A 153 6.11 4.99 5.58
CA VAL A 153 5.97 5.68 6.87
C VAL A 153 4.49 6.00 7.03
N THR A 154 3.89 5.67 8.16
CA THR A 154 2.45 5.97 8.34
C THR A 154 2.22 7.47 8.36
N GLY A 155 1.21 7.95 7.64
CA GLY A 155 0.83 9.35 7.66
C GLY A 155 -0.01 9.70 8.89
N SER A 156 -1.32 9.54 8.78
CA SER A 156 -2.30 10.00 9.78
C SER A 156 -2.30 9.21 11.10
N ASN A 157 -1.56 8.12 11.19
CA ASN A 157 -1.52 7.23 12.35
C ASN A 157 -0.26 7.39 13.22
N GLY A 158 0.32 8.60 13.25
CA GLY A 158 1.38 8.98 14.18
C GLY A 158 2.79 8.93 13.61
N ILE A 159 2.95 9.02 12.27
CA ILE A 159 4.25 9.09 11.59
C ILE A 159 5.20 7.99 12.10
N ILE A 160 4.76 6.75 12.02
CA ILE A 160 5.56 5.61 12.46
C ILE A 160 6.63 5.32 11.42
N VAL A 161 7.89 5.56 11.80
CA VAL A 161 9.06 5.20 11.02
C VAL A 161 9.58 3.87 11.54
N PRO A 162 9.54 2.79 10.73
CA PRO A 162 10.07 1.49 11.15
C PRO A 162 11.61 1.52 11.26
N PRO A 163 12.23 0.55 11.96
CA PRO A 163 13.68 0.36 11.92
C PRO A 163 14.21 0.13 10.49
N ASP A 164 15.47 0.48 10.25
CA ASP A 164 16.09 0.44 8.92
C ASP A 164 16.07 -0.98 8.29
N ASP A 165 16.19 -2.01 9.11
CA ASP A 165 16.17 -3.42 8.68
C ASP A 165 14.75 -3.98 8.45
N TYR A 166 13.70 -3.20 8.75
CA TYR A 166 12.31 -3.68 8.67
C TYR A 166 11.90 -4.04 7.24
N TRP A 167 12.08 -3.10 6.30
CA TRP A 167 11.62 -3.29 4.92
C TRP A 167 12.36 -4.40 4.18
N PRO A 168 13.70 -4.50 4.26
CA PRO A 168 14.42 -5.63 3.65
C PRO A 168 13.90 -6.99 4.15
N ARG A 169 13.72 -7.14 5.46
CA ARG A 169 13.26 -8.40 6.05
C ARG A 169 11.80 -8.72 5.73
N VAL A 170 10.93 -7.70 5.65
CA VAL A 170 9.55 -7.89 5.17
C VAL A 170 9.56 -8.36 3.71
N ARG A 171 10.43 -7.79 2.86
CA ARG A 171 10.57 -8.24 1.47
C ARG A 171 11.03 -9.69 1.38
N GLU A 172 12.00 -10.10 2.20
CA GLU A 172 12.44 -11.50 2.29
C GLU A 172 11.29 -12.47 2.64
N ILE A 173 10.45 -12.09 3.60
CA ILE A 173 9.26 -12.90 3.95
C ILE A 173 8.29 -12.97 2.76
N CYS A 174 8.02 -11.84 2.11
CA CYS A 174 7.14 -11.82 0.94
C CYS A 174 7.68 -12.69 -0.20
N ASP A 175 8.97 -12.61 -0.50
CA ASP A 175 9.63 -13.42 -1.53
C ASP A 175 9.56 -14.92 -1.21
N LYS A 176 9.79 -15.27 0.06
CA LYS A 176 9.70 -16.66 0.55
C LYS A 176 8.33 -17.30 0.31
N TYR A 177 7.25 -16.51 0.43
CA TYR A 177 5.88 -17.02 0.32
C TYR A 177 5.18 -16.63 -0.99
N GLY A 178 5.86 -15.91 -1.88
CA GLY A 178 5.30 -15.44 -3.13
C GLY A 178 4.16 -14.43 -2.95
N ILE A 179 4.38 -13.45 -2.05
CA ILE A 179 3.43 -12.39 -1.67
C ILE A 179 3.89 -11.04 -2.24
#